data_22615bceb966df43b4c9a4b6379d8d45
#
_entry.id   22615bceb966df43b4c9a4b6379d8d45
#
_cell.length_a   1.000
_cell.length_b   1.000
_cell.length_c   1.000
_cell.angle_alpha   90.00
_cell.angle_beta   90.00
_cell.angle_gamma   90.00
#
_symmetry.space_group_name_H-M   'P 1'
#
loop_
_entity.id
_entity.type
_entity.pdbx_description
1 polymer ?
#
loop_
_entity_poly.entity_id
_entity_poly.type
_entity_poly.pdbx_seq_one_letter_code
_entity_poly.pdbx_strand_id
1 'polypeptide(L)'
;MESATKTQAKNKYQVSIDLLNDAVGKEIATSLQYMYFHTHFEDDRYQYLSKIMREISIAEMRHIEEFSDRILFLQGDVDMNASFRTRQITDVKEMLRM
;
A
#
# COMPACT_ATOMS: atom_id res chain seq x y z
N MET A 1 -21.90 9.79 3.67
CA MET A 1 -21.26 9.87 4.12
C MET A 1 -20.82 10.53 5.32
N GLU A 2 -20.49 10.01 6.20
CA GLU A 2 -20.21 10.48 7.43
C GLU A 2 -18.85 10.99 7.58
N SER A 3 -18.00 10.72 6.68
CA SER A 3 -16.64 11.25 6.69
C SER A 3 -16.65 12.77 6.62
N ALA A 4 -17.64 13.33 5.97
CA ALA A 4 -17.73 14.77 5.89
C ALA A 4 -17.90 15.39 7.28
N THR A 5 -18.66 14.73 8.14
CA THR A 5 -18.86 15.21 9.50
C THR A 5 -17.56 15.19 10.27
N LYS A 6 -16.78 14.13 10.13
CA LYS A 6 -15.50 14.06 10.81
C LYS A 6 -14.55 15.14 10.33
N THR A 7 -14.55 15.41 9.04
CA THR A 7 -13.70 16.43 8.48
C THR A 7 -14.05 17.78 9.06
N GLN A 8 -15.32 18.06 9.20
CA GLN A 8 -15.76 19.34 9.73
C GLN A 8 -15.43 19.51 11.20
N ALA A 9 -15.23 18.43 11.90
CA ALA A 9 -14.97 18.46 13.33
C ALA A 9 -13.59 19.00 13.70
N LYS A 10 -12.77 19.37 12.70
CA LYS A 10 -11.47 19.94 12.98
C LYS A 10 -10.65 19.12 13.95
N ASN A 11 -10.31 17.95 13.53
CA ASN A 11 -9.49 17.06 14.31
C ASN A 11 -8.10 17.67 14.49
N LYS A 12 -7.65 17.82 15.73
CA LYS A 12 -6.34 18.40 16.00
C LYS A 12 -5.19 17.51 15.49
N TYR A 13 -5.48 16.28 15.15
CA TYR A 13 -4.49 15.37 14.62
C TYR A 13 -4.58 15.26 13.10
N GLN A 14 -5.24 16.22 12.45
CA GLN A 14 -5.49 16.11 11.01
C GLN A 14 -4.22 15.98 10.19
N VAL A 15 -3.16 16.72 10.55
CA VAL A 15 -1.90 16.62 9.83
C VAL A 15 -1.34 15.20 9.90
N SER A 16 -1.38 14.61 11.09
CA SER A 16 -0.91 13.23 11.27
C SER A 16 -1.77 12.25 10.50
N ILE A 17 -3.08 12.46 10.52
CA ILE A 17 -4.01 11.60 9.78
C ILE A 17 -3.72 11.68 8.28
N ASP A 18 -3.48 12.87 7.77
CA ASP A 18 -3.19 13.04 6.34
C ASP A 18 -1.89 12.35 5.95
N LEU A 19 -0.87 12.47 6.79
CA LEU A 19 0.40 11.81 6.52
C LEU A 19 0.27 10.28 6.57
N LEU A 20 -0.52 9.78 7.50
CA LEU A 20 -0.75 8.34 7.61
C LEU A 20 -1.55 7.84 6.41
N ASN A 21 -2.53 8.61 5.95
CA ASN A 21 -3.30 8.23 4.77
C ASN A 21 -2.44 8.25 3.51
N ASP A 22 -1.50 9.19 3.41
CA ASP A 22 -0.56 9.20 2.31
C ASP A 22 0.30 7.93 2.34
N ALA A 23 0.74 7.54 3.52
CA ALA A 23 1.52 6.31 3.68
C ALA A 23 0.70 5.08 3.31
N VAL A 24 -0.57 5.03 3.73
CA VAL A 24 -1.46 3.92 3.37
C VAL A 24 -1.54 3.78 1.86
N GLY A 25 -1.74 4.89 1.15
CA GLY A 25 -1.85 4.83 -0.31
C GLY A 25 -0.58 4.32 -0.97
N LYS A 26 0.58 4.74 -0.46
CA LYS A 26 1.86 4.27 -0.99
C LYS A 26 2.08 2.80 -0.70
N GLU A 27 1.70 2.34 0.50
CA GLU A 27 1.86 0.93 0.85
C GLU A 27 0.94 0.04 0.02
N ILE A 28 -0.28 0.50 -0.24
CA ILE A 28 -1.20 -0.26 -1.09
C ILE A 28 -0.61 -0.39 -2.50
N ALA A 29 -0.15 0.71 -3.06
CA ALA A 29 0.42 0.71 -4.41
C ALA A 29 1.64 -0.21 -4.47
N THR A 30 2.49 -0.16 -3.46
CA THR A 30 3.70 -0.98 -3.39
C THR A 30 3.34 -2.45 -3.24
N SER A 31 2.37 -2.77 -2.38
CA SER A 31 1.95 -4.15 -2.16
C SER A 31 1.44 -4.76 -3.47
N LEU A 32 0.61 -4.01 -4.19
CA LEU A 32 0.07 -4.50 -5.47
C LEU A 32 1.17 -4.66 -6.51
N GLN A 33 2.15 -3.75 -6.53
CA GLN A 33 3.26 -3.83 -7.48
C GLN A 33 4.08 -5.11 -7.23
N TYR A 34 4.37 -5.42 -5.97
CA TYR A 34 5.12 -6.62 -5.65
C TYR A 34 4.31 -7.88 -5.89
N MET A 35 2.99 -7.83 -5.68
CA MET A 35 2.14 -8.97 -6.00
C MET A 35 2.14 -9.23 -7.52
N TYR A 36 2.13 -8.16 -8.30
CA TYR A 36 2.23 -8.28 -9.76
C TYR A 36 3.55 -8.94 -10.15
N PHE A 37 4.66 -8.50 -9.57
CA PHE A 37 5.96 -9.11 -9.84
C PHE A 37 5.98 -10.57 -9.40
N HIS A 38 5.39 -10.88 -8.26
CA HIS A 38 5.33 -12.26 -7.77
C HIS A 38 4.67 -13.17 -8.80
N THR A 39 3.52 -12.76 -9.35
CA THR A 39 2.81 -13.59 -10.30
C THR A 39 3.60 -13.78 -11.59
N HIS A 40 4.27 -12.73 -12.05
CA HIS A 40 5.06 -12.82 -13.27
C HIS A 40 6.33 -13.64 -13.08
N PHE A 41 7.02 -13.50 -11.96
CA PHE A 41 8.18 -14.32 -11.68
C PHE A 41 7.81 -15.78 -11.56
N GLU A 42 6.63 -16.07 -10.99
CA GLU A 42 6.17 -17.44 -10.86
C GLU A 42 5.90 -18.04 -12.24
N ASP A 43 5.24 -17.28 -13.10
CA ASP A 43 4.96 -17.71 -14.46
C ASP A 43 6.24 -17.96 -15.24
N ASP A 44 7.25 -17.09 -15.05
CA ASP A 44 8.54 -17.21 -15.73
C ASP A 44 9.46 -18.22 -15.05
N ARG A 45 9.00 -18.87 -14.00
CA ARG A 45 9.73 -19.91 -13.26
C ARG A 45 10.95 -19.38 -12.49
N TYR A 46 10.89 -18.12 -12.06
CA TYR A 46 11.87 -17.57 -11.15
C TYR A 46 11.36 -17.75 -9.71
N GLN A 47 11.40 -18.99 -9.23
CA GLN A 47 10.75 -19.36 -7.96
C GLN A 47 11.26 -18.57 -6.77
N TYR A 48 12.55 -18.36 -6.68
CA TYR A 48 13.13 -17.66 -5.55
C TYR A 48 12.69 -16.19 -5.51
N LEU A 49 12.76 -15.53 -6.67
CA LEU A 49 12.32 -14.13 -6.76
C LEU A 49 10.83 -14.00 -6.54
N SER A 50 10.07 -14.96 -7.05
CA SER A 50 8.62 -14.98 -6.85
C SER A 50 8.29 -15.01 -5.36
N LYS A 51 8.97 -15.86 -4.61
CA LYS A 51 8.75 -15.99 -3.18
C LYS A 51 9.08 -14.69 -2.44
N ILE A 52 10.21 -14.08 -2.78
CA ILE A 52 10.63 -12.83 -2.15
C ILE A 52 9.61 -11.73 -2.42
N MET A 53 9.15 -11.61 -3.66
CA MET A 53 8.18 -10.58 -4.02
C MET A 53 6.87 -10.76 -3.28
N ARG A 54 6.43 -12.00 -3.09
CA ARG A 54 5.22 -12.28 -2.34
C ARG A 54 5.39 -11.90 -0.87
N GLU A 55 6.54 -12.20 -0.29
CA GLU A 55 6.79 -11.88 1.12
C GLU A 55 6.81 -10.37 1.35
N ILE A 56 7.38 -9.62 0.40
CA ILE A 56 7.39 -8.16 0.49
C ILE A 56 5.96 -7.62 0.39
N SER A 57 5.17 -8.15 -0.54
CA SER A 57 3.79 -7.72 -0.70
C SER A 57 3.00 -7.93 0.59
N ILE A 58 3.18 -9.07 1.24
CA ILE A 58 2.48 -9.37 2.49
C ILE A 58 2.95 -8.44 3.60
N ALA A 59 4.24 -8.15 3.67
CA ALA A 59 4.77 -7.23 4.69
C ALA A 59 4.16 -5.84 4.52
N GLU A 60 4.01 -5.38 3.27
CA GLU A 60 3.41 -4.08 3.03
C GLU A 60 1.94 -4.05 3.44
N MET A 61 1.24 -5.17 3.28
CA MET A 61 -0.14 -5.25 3.73
C MET A 61 -0.26 -5.11 5.24
N ARG A 62 0.71 -5.63 5.98
CA ARG A 62 0.73 -5.45 7.43
C ARG A 62 0.94 -3.99 7.80
N HIS A 63 1.76 -3.28 7.05
CA HIS A 63 1.97 -1.85 7.28
C HIS A 63 0.66 -1.08 7.03
N ILE A 64 -0.10 -1.48 6.01
CA ILE A 64 -1.40 -0.85 5.72
C ILE A 64 -2.29 -0.99 6.95
N GLU A 65 -2.33 -2.17 7.54
CA GLU A 65 -3.16 -2.43 8.71
C GLU A 65 -2.72 -1.59 9.90
N GLU A 66 -1.42 -1.51 10.15
CA GLU A 66 -0.88 -0.75 11.26
C GLU A 66 -1.18 0.74 11.11
N PHE A 67 -0.97 1.29 9.91
CA PHE A 67 -1.26 2.70 9.67
C PHE A 67 -2.76 2.98 9.78
N SER A 68 -3.58 2.06 9.28
CA SER A 68 -5.03 2.21 9.34
C SER A 68 -5.52 2.23 10.79
N ASP A 69 -4.99 1.33 11.61
CA ASP A 69 -5.34 1.29 13.03
C ASP A 69 -4.97 2.60 13.71
N ARG A 70 -3.83 3.16 13.36
CA ARG A 70 -3.40 4.42 13.95
C ARG A 70 -4.31 5.57 13.53
N ILE A 71 -4.71 5.60 12.26
CA ILE A 71 -5.63 6.62 11.77
C ILE A 71 -6.95 6.56 12.56
N LEU A 72 -7.49 5.37 12.75
CA LEU A 72 -8.72 5.20 13.48
C LEU A 72 -8.56 5.58 14.94
N PHE A 73 -7.40 5.27 15.54
CA PHE A 73 -7.11 5.69 16.91
C PHE A 73 -7.14 7.22 17.03
N LEU A 74 -6.69 7.93 16.00
CA LEU A 74 -6.70 9.38 15.99
C LEU A 74 -8.06 9.94 15.53
N GLN A 75 -9.04 9.07 15.37
CA GLN A 75 -10.41 9.42 15.00
C GLN A 75 -10.52 9.99 13.58
N GLY A 76 -9.65 9.56 12.69
CA GLY A 76 -9.72 9.89 11.27
C GLY A 76 -10.38 8.78 10.49
N ASP A 77 -10.51 9.00 9.19
CA ASP A 77 -10.98 7.97 8.27
C ASP A 77 -9.83 7.51 7.40
N VAL A 78 -9.81 6.21 7.12
CA VAL A 78 -8.78 5.63 6.29
C VAL A 78 -9.14 5.84 4.82
N ASP A 79 -8.19 6.38 4.06
CA ASP A 79 -8.34 6.50 2.61
C ASP A 79 -7.66 5.28 1.99
N MET A 80 -8.44 4.25 1.70
CA MET A 80 -7.92 2.96 1.26
C MET A 80 -7.79 2.92 -0.27
N ASN A 81 -6.99 3.83 -0.82
CA ASN A 81 -6.76 3.92 -2.25
C ASN A 81 -5.27 3.95 -2.56
N ALA A 82 -4.88 3.24 -3.59
CA ALA A 82 -3.46 3.22 -3.99
C ALA A 82 -3.04 4.58 -4.52
N SER A 83 -1.83 5.00 -4.16
CA SER A 83 -1.29 6.29 -4.60
C SER A 83 -0.91 6.29 -6.07
N PHE A 84 -0.57 5.13 -6.62
CA PHE A 84 -0.22 5.02 -8.04
C PHE A 84 -0.69 3.67 -8.56
N ARG A 85 -0.78 3.57 -9.90
CA ARG A 85 -1.24 2.34 -10.53
C ARG A 85 -0.11 1.34 -10.60
N THR A 86 -0.46 0.07 -10.54
CA THR A 86 0.49 -1.00 -10.77
C THR A 86 1.09 -0.87 -12.17
N ARG A 87 2.41 -0.92 -12.26
CA ARG A 87 3.11 -0.85 -13.53
C ARG A 87 3.23 -2.27 -14.09
N GLN A 88 2.80 -2.42 -15.33
CA GLN A 88 2.78 -3.74 -15.97
C GLN A 88 4.12 -4.00 -16.68
N ILE A 89 5.17 -4.13 -15.88
CA ILE A 89 6.51 -4.38 -16.37
C ILE A 89 6.74 -5.89 -16.35
N THR A 90 7.04 -6.47 -17.51
CA THR A 90 7.26 -7.91 -17.60
C THR A 90 8.71 -8.28 -17.82
N ASP A 91 9.57 -7.32 -18.13
CA ASP A 91 11.00 -7.59 -18.29
C ASP A 91 11.65 -7.69 -16.92
N VAL A 92 12.36 -8.81 -16.68
CA VAL A 92 12.95 -9.08 -15.37
C VAL A 92 13.94 -8.00 -14.96
N LYS A 93 14.72 -7.50 -15.90
CA LYS A 93 15.71 -6.46 -15.56
C LYS A 93 15.04 -5.18 -15.10
N GLU A 94 13.94 -4.81 -15.74
CA GLU A 94 13.21 -3.64 -15.32
C GLU A 94 12.54 -3.83 -13.97
N MET A 95 12.00 -5.01 -13.72
CA MET A 95 11.41 -5.31 -12.41
C MET A 95 12.43 -5.14 -11.30
N LEU A 96 13.66 -5.61 -11.54
CA LEU A 96 14.69 -5.56 -10.52
C LEU A 96 15.26 -4.16 -10.31
N ARG A 97 15.00 -3.23 -11.24
CA ARG A 97 15.44 -1.85 -11.08
C ARG A 97 14.48 -1.00 -10.28
N MET A 98 13.29 -1.49 -10.04
CA MET A 98 12.31 -0.76 -9.25
C MET A 98 12.58 -0.98 -7.77
#